data_a090dc2975b4668f7472350ee9a409c2
#
_entry.id   a090dc2975b4668f7472350ee9a409c2
#
_cell.length_a   1.000
_cell.length_b   1.000
_cell.length_c   1.000
_cell.angle_alpha   90.00
_cell.angle_beta   90.00
_cell.angle_gamma   90.00
#
_symmetry.space_group_name_H-M   'P 1'
#
loop_
_entity.id
_entity.type
_entity.pdbx_description
1 polymer ?
#
loop_
_entity_poly.entity_id
_entity_poly.type
_entity_poly.pdbx_seq_one_letter_code
_entity_poly.pdbx_strand_id
1 'polypeptide(L)'
;FWTTEVQPARMAKQEEMAKAFEAKTGIKVDVIPIEEKELGTRATAAAAAGDLPDVIYHTLQYVLPWAEAGILDVDANNAVVKELGKDTFAPGALNMAKSGSKIAAVPVDGWTQMVVYRKDLFDNADLEPPTSYANIVKAVEKLSKTNGMFGFVAATKTDENFMSQVLEHVLLANGVNIVKKGGIKKQGKKLKEALEFYKVIAKASPPGELYWKQSRALYF
;
A
#
# COMPACT_ATOMS: atom_id res chain seq x y z
N PHE A 1 0.97 18.65 -10.76
CA PHE A 1 0.48 17.47 -10.05
C PHE A 1 1.53 16.37 -10.07
N TRP A 2 1.98 15.93 -8.89
CA TRP A 2 2.88 14.80 -8.74
C TRP A 2 2.10 13.51 -8.50
N THR A 3 2.49 12.42 -9.19
CA THR A 3 1.83 11.12 -9.08
C THR A 3 2.83 9.97 -8.99
N THR A 4 2.52 8.98 -8.16
CA THR A 4 3.27 7.71 -8.10
C THR A 4 2.72 6.65 -9.05
N GLU A 5 1.65 6.96 -9.79
CA GLU A 5 1.05 6.07 -10.77
C GLU A 5 1.77 6.16 -12.11
N VAL A 6 2.99 5.62 -12.17
CA VAL A 6 3.94 5.77 -13.30
C VAL A 6 3.74 4.78 -14.45
N GLN A 7 2.80 3.84 -14.36
CA GLN A 7 2.54 2.87 -15.42
C GLN A 7 1.96 3.55 -16.66
N PRO A 8 2.40 3.22 -17.90
CA PRO A 8 1.98 3.94 -19.11
C PRO A 8 0.46 4.09 -19.27
N ALA A 9 -0.30 3.01 -19.04
CA ALA A 9 -1.76 3.06 -19.13
C ALA A 9 -2.41 3.98 -18.07
N ARG A 10 -1.84 4.04 -16.87
CA ARG A 10 -2.32 4.93 -15.80
C ARG A 10 -1.92 6.38 -16.07
N MET A 11 -0.70 6.61 -16.57
CA MET A 11 -0.25 7.93 -16.98
C MET A 11 -1.15 8.51 -18.08
N ALA A 12 -1.41 7.73 -19.14
CA ALA A 12 -2.32 8.16 -20.21
C ALA A 12 -3.71 8.56 -19.69
N LYS A 13 -4.24 7.82 -18.69
CA LYS A 13 -5.52 8.15 -18.07
C LYS A 13 -5.48 9.42 -17.22
N GLN A 14 -4.41 9.64 -16.49
CA GLN A 14 -4.23 10.88 -15.71
C GLN A 14 -4.08 12.11 -16.62
N GLU A 15 -3.34 11.98 -17.74
CA GLU A 15 -3.24 13.05 -18.74
C GLU A 15 -4.58 13.35 -19.41
N GLU A 16 -5.41 12.33 -19.69
CA GLU A 16 -6.78 12.51 -20.18
C GLU A 16 -7.62 13.28 -19.16
N MET A 17 -7.53 12.91 -17.88
CA MET A 17 -8.23 13.62 -16.80
C MET A 17 -7.76 15.06 -16.64
N ALA A 18 -6.45 15.33 -16.75
CA ALA A 18 -5.87 16.66 -16.71
C ALA A 18 -6.40 17.54 -17.86
N LYS A 19 -6.47 17.03 -19.08
CA LYS A 19 -7.07 17.73 -20.24
C LYS A 19 -8.56 18.01 -20.05
N ALA A 20 -9.31 17.07 -19.49
CA ALA A 20 -10.73 17.26 -19.21
C ALA A 20 -10.95 18.34 -18.12
N PHE A 21 -10.06 18.39 -17.13
CA PHE A 21 -10.07 19.44 -16.10
C PHE A 21 -9.74 20.82 -16.71
N GLU A 22 -8.70 20.92 -17.54
CA GLU A 22 -8.34 22.14 -18.24
C GLU A 22 -9.49 22.65 -19.10
N ALA A 23 -10.13 21.77 -19.87
CA ALA A 23 -11.28 22.13 -20.72
C ALA A 23 -12.46 22.70 -19.90
N LYS A 24 -12.63 22.23 -18.67
CA LYS A 24 -13.71 22.63 -17.77
C LYS A 24 -13.39 23.91 -16.99
N THR A 25 -12.14 24.12 -16.61
CA THR A 25 -11.73 25.16 -15.65
C THR A 25 -10.84 26.23 -16.24
N GLY A 26 -10.21 25.99 -17.39
CA GLY A 26 -9.16 26.83 -17.97
C GLY A 26 -7.79 26.67 -17.27
N ILE A 27 -7.68 25.78 -16.29
CA ILE A 27 -6.44 25.54 -15.53
C ILE A 27 -5.71 24.35 -16.13
N LYS A 28 -4.52 24.61 -16.67
CA LYS A 28 -3.62 23.56 -17.17
C LYS A 28 -3.00 22.78 -16.01
N VAL A 29 -2.94 21.46 -16.13
CA VAL A 29 -2.30 20.57 -15.15
C VAL A 29 -1.18 19.80 -15.83
N ASP A 30 0.04 20.02 -15.36
CA ASP A 30 1.21 19.22 -15.75
C ASP A 30 1.31 18.00 -14.82
N VAL A 31 1.16 16.79 -15.38
CA VAL A 31 1.23 15.53 -14.64
C VAL A 31 2.67 15.03 -14.63
N ILE A 32 3.29 14.97 -13.46
CA ILE A 32 4.70 14.63 -13.27
C ILE A 32 4.80 13.28 -12.55
N PRO A 33 5.26 12.21 -13.24
CA PRO A 33 5.45 10.91 -12.63
C PRO A 33 6.68 10.91 -11.70
N ILE A 34 6.53 10.29 -10.54
CA ILE A 34 7.60 10.10 -9.56
C ILE A 34 7.54 8.66 -9.05
N GLU A 35 8.65 7.94 -9.13
CA GLU A 35 8.71 6.59 -8.54
C GLU A 35 8.40 6.65 -7.04
N GLU A 36 7.56 5.75 -6.56
CA GLU A 36 7.04 5.76 -5.18
C GLU A 36 8.17 5.84 -4.13
N LYS A 37 9.27 5.12 -4.35
CA LYS A 37 10.45 5.13 -3.47
C LYS A 37 11.17 6.49 -3.39
N GLU A 38 11.01 7.36 -4.40
CA GLU A 38 11.65 8.66 -4.48
C GLU A 38 10.77 9.78 -3.92
N LEU A 39 9.46 9.54 -3.81
CA LEU A 39 8.48 10.57 -3.48
C LEU A 39 8.82 11.30 -2.16
N GLY A 40 9.14 10.55 -1.11
CA GLY A 40 9.45 11.13 0.20
C GLY A 40 10.65 12.07 0.17
N THR A 41 11.74 11.64 -0.49
CA THR A 41 12.96 12.43 -0.63
C THR A 41 12.72 13.68 -1.47
N ARG A 42 12.01 13.54 -2.60
CA ARG A 42 11.69 14.66 -3.49
C ARG A 42 10.78 15.69 -2.81
N ALA A 43 9.74 15.24 -2.11
CA ALA A 43 8.83 16.16 -1.41
C ALA A 43 9.57 16.93 -0.29
N THR A 44 10.43 16.26 0.46
CA THR A 44 11.25 16.93 1.49
C THR A 44 12.20 17.96 0.89
N ALA A 45 12.87 17.63 -0.21
CA ALA A 45 13.77 18.56 -0.89
C ALA A 45 13.02 19.77 -1.49
N ALA A 46 11.87 19.52 -2.12
CA ALA A 46 11.04 20.57 -2.68
C ALA A 46 10.45 21.48 -1.59
N ALA A 47 10.05 20.93 -0.45
CA ALA A 47 9.61 21.72 0.70
C ALA A 47 10.72 22.65 1.22
N ALA A 48 11.94 22.15 1.33
CA ALA A 48 13.09 22.94 1.76
C ALA A 48 13.46 24.05 0.76
N ALA A 49 13.21 23.81 -0.54
CA ALA A 49 13.43 24.78 -1.61
C ALA A 49 12.26 25.76 -1.80
N GLY A 50 11.12 25.56 -1.18
CA GLY A 50 9.89 26.33 -1.44
C GLY A 50 9.29 26.06 -2.81
N ASP A 51 9.53 24.88 -3.40
CA ASP A 51 9.12 24.47 -4.76
C ASP A 51 8.25 23.22 -4.73
N LEU A 52 7.32 23.15 -3.79
CA LEU A 52 6.33 22.06 -3.73
C LEU A 52 5.35 22.18 -4.90
N PRO A 53 4.88 21.05 -5.47
CA PRO A 53 3.79 21.06 -6.43
C PRO A 53 2.46 21.45 -5.76
N ASP A 54 1.49 21.90 -6.54
CA ASP A 54 0.16 22.25 -6.03
C ASP A 54 -0.59 21.04 -5.47
N VAL A 55 -0.41 19.86 -6.08
CA VAL A 55 -1.06 18.61 -5.66
C VAL A 55 -0.09 17.44 -5.72
N ILE A 56 -0.11 16.62 -4.68
CA ILE A 56 0.68 15.37 -4.58
C ILE A 56 -0.25 14.19 -4.34
N TYR A 57 -0.20 13.19 -5.21
CA TYR A 57 -0.78 11.88 -4.94
C TYR A 57 0.21 11.05 -4.10
N HIS A 58 -0.22 10.64 -2.90
CA HIS A 58 0.67 9.98 -1.94
C HIS A 58 -0.04 8.90 -1.12
N THR A 59 0.73 8.01 -0.54
CA THR A 59 0.25 6.95 0.35
C THR A 59 0.05 7.44 1.79
N LEU A 60 -0.75 6.69 2.58
CA LEU A 60 -1.13 7.03 3.95
C LEU A 60 0.05 7.30 4.90
N GLN A 61 1.20 6.68 4.67
CA GLN A 61 2.39 6.85 5.51
C GLN A 61 2.89 8.30 5.57
N TYR A 62 2.56 9.11 4.57
CA TYR A 62 2.98 10.52 4.51
C TYR A 62 1.98 11.49 5.17
N VAL A 63 0.74 11.07 5.44
CA VAL A 63 -0.30 11.97 5.95
C VAL A 63 0.13 12.70 7.21
N LEU A 64 0.49 11.97 8.26
CA LEU A 64 0.86 12.58 9.54
C LEU A 64 2.19 13.34 9.48
N PRO A 65 3.31 12.75 9.02
CA PRO A 65 4.58 13.45 9.00
C PRO A 65 4.57 14.68 8.10
N TRP A 66 3.87 14.65 6.97
CA TRP A 66 3.79 15.80 6.07
C TRP A 66 2.82 16.88 6.56
N ALA A 67 1.76 16.51 7.26
CA ALA A 67 0.90 17.49 7.94
C ALA A 67 1.67 18.22 9.06
N GLU A 68 2.46 17.48 9.85
CA GLU A 68 3.30 18.04 10.91
C GLU A 68 4.43 18.92 10.37
N ALA A 69 5.02 18.53 9.23
CA ALA A 69 6.08 19.29 8.56
C ALA A 69 5.56 20.48 7.72
N GLY A 70 4.25 20.68 7.60
CA GLY A 70 3.66 21.75 6.79
C GLY A 70 3.80 21.54 5.28
N ILE A 71 4.06 20.32 4.82
CA ILE A 71 4.08 19.96 3.39
C ILE A 71 2.65 19.87 2.85
N LEU A 72 1.69 19.41 3.67
CA LEU A 72 0.28 19.36 3.30
C LEU A 72 -0.45 20.59 3.81
N ASP A 73 -1.21 21.25 2.94
CA ASP A 73 -2.20 22.24 3.35
C ASP A 73 -3.43 21.53 3.94
N VAL A 74 -3.39 21.35 5.26
CA VAL A 74 -4.44 20.64 6.02
C VAL A 74 -5.78 21.37 5.93
N ASP A 75 -5.76 22.72 5.87
CA ASP A 75 -6.99 23.51 5.81
C ASP A 75 -7.64 23.40 4.44
N ALA A 76 -6.88 23.46 3.34
CA ALA A 76 -7.37 23.24 1.99
C ALA A 76 -7.93 21.83 1.83
N ASN A 77 -7.20 20.78 2.26
CA ASN A 77 -7.68 19.40 2.18
C ASN A 77 -8.98 19.18 2.97
N ASN A 78 -9.07 19.76 4.17
CA ASN A 78 -10.29 19.67 4.99
C ASN A 78 -11.47 20.40 4.36
N ALA A 79 -11.23 21.56 3.70
CA ALA A 79 -12.24 22.30 2.98
C ALA A 79 -12.79 21.51 1.78
N VAL A 80 -11.92 20.89 0.99
CA VAL A 80 -12.30 20.03 -0.15
C VAL A 80 -13.19 18.85 0.30
N VAL A 81 -12.82 18.15 1.37
CA VAL A 81 -13.65 17.04 1.90
C VAL A 81 -15.00 17.55 2.41
N LYS A 82 -15.04 18.74 3.00
CA LYS A 82 -16.30 19.37 3.44
C LYS A 82 -17.18 19.74 2.26
N GLU A 83 -16.63 20.30 1.19
CA GLU A 83 -17.35 20.67 -0.03
C GLU A 83 -17.90 19.45 -0.76
N LEU A 84 -17.11 18.39 -0.92
CA LEU A 84 -17.54 17.14 -1.57
C LEU A 84 -18.55 16.34 -0.74
N GLY A 85 -18.65 16.64 0.55
CA GLY A 85 -19.47 15.91 1.51
C GLY A 85 -18.77 14.64 2.03
N LYS A 86 -18.82 14.45 3.34
CA LYS A 86 -18.16 13.30 4.00
C LYS A 86 -18.71 11.95 3.55
N ASP A 87 -19.96 11.91 3.13
CA ASP A 87 -20.63 10.68 2.67
C ASP A 87 -20.11 10.21 1.30
N THR A 88 -19.34 11.04 0.59
CA THR A 88 -18.62 10.67 -0.64
C THR A 88 -17.49 9.67 -0.35
N PHE A 89 -17.00 9.62 0.88
CA PHE A 89 -15.83 8.85 1.28
C PHE A 89 -16.17 7.73 2.23
N ALA A 90 -15.46 6.61 2.14
CA ALA A 90 -15.53 5.56 3.15
C ALA A 90 -15.09 6.12 4.52
N PRO A 91 -15.86 5.88 5.61
CA PRO A 91 -15.52 6.43 6.94
C PRO A 91 -14.13 6.03 7.44
N GLY A 92 -13.69 4.81 7.11
CA GLY A 92 -12.34 4.32 7.43
C GLY A 92 -11.24 5.12 6.73
N ALA A 93 -11.43 5.47 5.44
CA ALA A 93 -10.48 6.28 4.68
C ALA A 93 -10.36 7.69 5.26
N LEU A 94 -11.46 8.34 5.58
CA LEU A 94 -11.46 9.64 6.27
C LEU A 94 -10.75 9.57 7.62
N ASN A 95 -10.96 8.49 8.38
CA ASN A 95 -10.30 8.36 9.67
C ASN A 95 -8.78 8.20 9.55
N MET A 96 -8.30 7.48 8.54
CA MET A 96 -6.87 7.32 8.25
C MET A 96 -6.21 8.61 7.72
N ALA A 97 -6.98 9.47 7.06
CA ALA A 97 -6.50 10.74 6.49
C ALA A 97 -6.47 11.91 7.49
N LYS A 98 -6.71 11.67 8.78
CA LYS A 98 -6.74 12.70 9.80
C LYS A 98 -5.37 13.07 10.35
N SER A 99 -5.21 14.38 10.62
CA SER A 99 -4.20 14.91 11.55
C SER A 99 -4.95 15.74 12.62
N GLY A 100 -4.96 15.26 13.85
CA GLY A 100 -5.80 15.80 14.91
C GLY A 100 -7.30 15.71 14.58
N SER A 101 -7.99 16.84 14.58
CA SER A 101 -9.43 16.93 14.26
C SER A 101 -9.74 17.21 12.79
N LYS A 102 -8.73 17.55 11.97
CA LYS A 102 -8.87 17.94 10.56
C LYS A 102 -8.50 16.78 9.63
N ILE A 103 -9.02 16.81 8.42
CA ILE A 103 -8.62 15.91 7.34
C ILE A 103 -7.39 16.51 6.64
N ALA A 104 -6.28 15.81 6.70
CA ALA A 104 -4.99 16.29 6.18
C ALA A 104 -4.70 15.85 4.74
N ALA A 105 -5.47 14.90 4.22
CA ALA A 105 -5.38 14.45 2.83
C ALA A 105 -6.77 14.06 2.33
N VAL A 106 -7.06 14.30 1.05
CA VAL A 106 -8.32 13.91 0.42
C VAL A 106 -8.19 12.45 -0.03
N PRO A 107 -8.99 11.50 0.51
CA PRO A 107 -8.95 10.12 0.05
C PRO A 107 -9.44 10.01 -1.40
N VAL A 108 -8.67 9.38 -2.27
CA VAL A 108 -9.02 9.17 -3.69
C VAL A 108 -9.30 7.70 -3.97
N ASP A 109 -8.45 6.82 -3.46
CA ASP A 109 -8.58 5.37 -3.61
C ASP A 109 -8.10 4.65 -2.35
N GLY A 110 -8.08 3.32 -2.40
CA GLY A 110 -7.61 2.51 -1.28
C GLY A 110 -7.02 1.19 -1.77
N TRP A 111 -5.94 0.78 -1.15
CA TRP A 111 -5.26 -0.49 -1.38
C TRP A 111 -5.47 -1.41 -0.18
N THR A 112 -5.86 -2.65 -0.46
CA THR A 112 -5.96 -3.68 0.57
C THR A 112 -4.97 -4.79 0.29
N GLN A 113 -4.37 -5.34 1.33
CA GLN A 113 -3.58 -6.55 1.23
C GLN A 113 -4.51 -7.75 1.33
N MET A 114 -4.37 -8.70 0.40
CA MET A 114 -5.14 -9.95 0.41
C MET A 114 -4.29 -11.08 -0.16
N VAL A 115 -4.63 -12.30 0.23
CA VAL A 115 -4.05 -13.49 -0.38
C VAL A 115 -4.83 -13.81 -1.66
N VAL A 116 -4.13 -13.79 -2.78
CA VAL A 116 -4.64 -14.24 -4.08
C VAL A 116 -4.10 -15.65 -4.33
N TYR A 117 -4.93 -16.56 -4.82
CA TYR A 117 -4.52 -17.94 -5.07
C TYR A 117 -5.09 -18.50 -6.38
N ARG A 118 -4.39 -19.45 -6.95
CA ARG A 118 -4.80 -20.22 -8.13
C ARG A 118 -5.83 -21.27 -7.71
N LYS A 119 -7.10 -20.92 -7.88
CA LYS A 119 -8.22 -21.81 -7.50
C LYS A 119 -8.13 -23.17 -8.19
N ASP A 120 -7.78 -23.19 -9.47
CA ASP A 120 -7.60 -24.40 -10.27
C ASP A 120 -6.53 -25.34 -9.66
N LEU A 121 -5.40 -24.81 -9.18
CA LEU A 121 -4.35 -25.60 -8.54
C LEU A 121 -4.77 -26.12 -7.17
N PHE A 122 -5.56 -25.34 -6.42
CA PHE A 122 -6.10 -25.76 -5.15
C PHE A 122 -7.12 -26.86 -5.31
N ASP A 123 -8.06 -26.73 -6.25
CA ASP A 123 -9.08 -27.75 -6.56
C ASP A 123 -8.41 -29.05 -7.01
N ASN A 124 -7.43 -29.00 -7.93
CA ASN A 124 -6.69 -30.19 -8.42
C ASN A 124 -5.87 -30.87 -7.32
N ALA A 125 -5.47 -30.14 -6.30
CA ALA A 125 -4.70 -30.63 -5.18
C ALA A 125 -5.55 -30.98 -3.96
N ASP A 126 -6.87 -30.88 -4.03
CA ASP A 126 -7.80 -31.09 -2.91
C ASP A 126 -7.38 -30.28 -1.66
N LEU A 127 -7.22 -28.98 -1.87
CA LEU A 127 -6.82 -28.02 -0.85
C LEU A 127 -7.96 -27.07 -0.52
N GLU A 128 -8.16 -26.83 0.76
CA GLU A 128 -9.07 -25.81 1.25
C GLU A 128 -8.56 -24.40 0.92
N PRO A 129 -9.46 -23.40 0.70
CA PRO A 129 -9.07 -22.02 0.47
C PRO A 129 -8.08 -21.48 1.53
N PRO A 130 -7.15 -20.60 1.16
CA PRO A 130 -6.07 -20.13 2.05
C PRO A 130 -6.56 -19.08 3.07
N THR A 131 -7.60 -19.40 3.83
CA THR A 131 -8.25 -18.52 4.82
C THR A 131 -7.61 -18.54 6.20
N SER A 132 -6.58 -19.38 6.40
CA SER A 132 -5.85 -19.47 7.65
C SER A 132 -4.37 -19.75 7.40
N TYR A 133 -3.52 -19.45 8.39
CA TYR A 133 -2.11 -19.81 8.31
C TYR A 133 -1.90 -21.31 8.05
N ALA A 134 -2.68 -22.15 8.72
CA ALA A 134 -2.60 -23.60 8.55
C ALA A 134 -2.91 -24.05 7.12
N ASN A 135 -3.95 -23.48 6.49
CA ASN A 135 -4.30 -23.80 5.10
C ASN A 135 -3.25 -23.30 4.12
N ILE A 136 -2.69 -22.11 4.36
CA ILE A 136 -1.58 -21.58 3.54
C ILE A 136 -0.34 -22.47 3.65
N VAL A 137 0.04 -22.91 4.86
CA VAL A 137 1.19 -23.80 5.06
C VAL A 137 0.98 -25.13 4.34
N LYS A 138 -0.21 -25.76 4.47
CA LYS A 138 -0.53 -26.99 3.72
C LYS A 138 -0.41 -26.81 2.21
N ALA A 139 -0.92 -25.68 1.68
CA ALA A 139 -0.82 -25.37 0.25
C ALA A 139 0.64 -25.20 -0.18
N VAL A 140 1.44 -24.47 0.59
CA VAL A 140 2.88 -24.29 0.36
C VAL A 140 3.59 -25.64 0.31
N GLU A 141 3.36 -26.53 1.28
CA GLU A 141 3.99 -27.86 1.34
C GLU A 141 3.61 -28.75 0.16
N LYS A 142 2.36 -28.67 -0.30
CA LYS A 142 1.83 -29.53 -1.36
C LYS A 142 2.21 -28.99 -2.76
N LEU A 143 2.10 -27.70 -2.98
CA LEU A 143 2.28 -27.09 -4.30
C LEU A 143 3.74 -26.74 -4.62
N SER A 144 4.59 -26.44 -3.64
CA SER A 144 6.01 -26.14 -3.88
C SER A 144 6.81 -27.30 -4.50
N LYS A 145 6.26 -28.51 -4.50
CA LYS A 145 6.92 -29.70 -5.05
C LYS A 145 6.44 -30.06 -6.47
N THR A 146 5.55 -29.26 -7.02
CA THR A 146 4.88 -29.56 -8.29
C THR A 146 5.51 -28.75 -9.42
N ASN A 147 6.13 -29.41 -10.40
CA ASN A 147 6.61 -28.82 -11.65
C ASN A 147 7.49 -27.54 -11.51
N GLY A 148 8.33 -27.47 -10.50
CA GLY A 148 9.22 -26.33 -10.28
C GLY A 148 8.51 -25.04 -9.78
N MET A 149 7.23 -25.16 -9.41
CA MET A 149 6.50 -24.03 -8.84
C MET A 149 6.98 -23.69 -7.42
N PHE A 150 6.85 -22.41 -7.09
CA PHE A 150 6.99 -21.94 -5.73
C PHE A 150 5.60 -21.91 -5.05
N GLY A 151 5.54 -22.34 -3.79
CA GLY A 151 4.27 -22.46 -3.07
C GLY A 151 3.68 -21.11 -2.63
N PHE A 152 4.48 -20.04 -2.64
CA PHE A 152 4.06 -18.69 -2.29
C PHE A 152 4.94 -17.65 -2.97
N VAL A 153 4.48 -16.41 -3.01
CA VAL A 153 5.28 -15.24 -3.40
C VAL A 153 5.08 -14.17 -2.32
N ALA A 154 5.95 -14.19 -1.31
CA ALA A 154 5.96 -13.19 -0.25
C ALA A 154 6.83 -11.99 -0.61
N ALA A 155 6.52 -10.83 -0.05
CA ALA A 155 7.43 -9.68 -0.11
C ALA A 155 8.68 -9.96 0.73
N THR A 156 9.87 -9.84 0.12
CA THR A 156 11.16 -10.11 0.81
C THR A 156 12.14 -8.94 0.69
N LYS A 157 11.82 -7.92 -0.10
CA LYS A 157 12.65 -6.72 -0.24
C LYS A 157 12.45 -5.79 0.96
N THR A 158 13.49 -5.67 1.78
CA THR A 158 13.41 -5.02 3.11
C THR A 158 13.45 -3.49 3.08
N ASP A 159 13.94 -2.90 2.00
CA ASP A 159 14.02 -1.45 1.79
C ASP A 159 12.78 -0.86 1.09
N GLU A 160 11.74 -1.67 0.92
CA GLU A 160 10.49 -1.29 0.27
C GLU A 160 9.30 -1.38 1.24
N ASN A 161 8.37 -0.44 1.11
CA ASN A 161 7.17 -0.39 1.94
C ASN A 161 6.27 -1.63 1.82
N PHE A 162 6.30 -2.29 0.67
CA PHE A 162 5.46 -3.46 0.41
C PHE A 162 5.72 -4.60 1.41
N MET A 163 6.98 -4.86 1.76
CA MET A 163 7.29 -5.86 2.79
C MET A 163 6.70 -5.48 4.15
N SER A 164 6.82 -4.21 4.55
CA SER A 164 6.25 -3.71 5.80
C SER A 164 4.73 -3.86 5.83
N GLN A 165 4.06 -3.53 4.73
CA GLN A 165 2.61 -3.66 4.60
C GLN A 165 2.16 -5.13 4.67
N VAL A 166 2.84 -6.03 3.99
CA VAL A 166 2.51 -7.48 4.02
C VAL A 166 2.77 -8.08 5.39
N LEU A 167 3.88 -7.71 6.04
CA LEU A 167 4.19 -8.14 7.40
C LEU A 167 3.15 -7.62 8.39
N GLU A 168 2.77 -6.36 8.31
CA GLU A 168 1.74 -5.76 9.16
C GLU A 168 0.40 -6.50 9.00
N HIS A 169 0.01 -6.81 7.76
CA HIS A 169 -1.20 -7.58 7.48
C HIS A 169 -1.15 -8.97 8.14
N VAL A 170 -0.04 -9.68 8.02
CA VAL A 170 0.16 -10.97 8.70
C VAL A 170 0.06 -10.80 10.22
N LEU A 171 0.72 -9.80 10.78
CA LEU A 171 0.68 -9.54 12.22
C LEU A 171 -0.76 -9.25 12.72
N LEU A 172 -1.47 -8.37 12.04
CA LEU A 172 -2.85 -7.99 12.37
C LEU A 172 -3.82 -9.17 12.25
N ALA A 173 -3.66 -10.02 11.22
CA ALA A 173 -4.46 -11.23 11.04
C ALA A 173 -4.29 -12.21 12.22
N ASN A 174 -3.14 -12.21 12.91
CA ASN A 174 -2.92 -12.98 14.15
C ASN A 174 -3.26 -12.19 15.43
N GLY A 175 -3.91 -11.04 15.31
CA GLY A 175 -4.28 -10.17 16.44
C GLY A 175 -3.07 -9.48 17.09
N VAL A 176 -1.98 -9.30 16.34
CA VAL A 176 -0.76 -8.62 16.78
C VAL A 176 -0.77 -7.18 16.25
N ASN A 177 -0.82 -6.23 17.14
CA ASN A 177 -0.60 -4.82 16.83
C ASN A 177 0.64 -4.34 17.59
N ILE A 178 1.77 -4.19 16.88
CA ILE A 178 3.06 -3.84 17.49
C ILE A 178 3.11 -2.36 17.87
N VAL A 179 2.43 -1.50 17.11
CA VAL A 179 2.44 -0.07 17.37
C VAL A 179 1.27 0.28 18.29
N LYS A 180 1.57 0.95 19.39
CA LYS A 180 0.59 1.44 20.36
C LYS A 180 0.91 2.89 20.66
N LYS A 181 -0.10 3.67 21.03
CA LYS A 181 0.12 5.02 21.58
C LYS A 181 1.12 4.95 22.73
N GLY A 182 2.28 5.58 22.55
CA GLY A 182 3.38 5.57 23.54
C GLY A 182 4.47 4.50 23.35
N GLY A 183 4.49 3.76 22.23
CA GLY A 183 5.60 2.86 21.91
C GLY A 183 5.22 1.48 21.38
N ILE A 184 6.15 0.54 21.44
CA ILE A 184 5.99 -0.82 20.94
C ILE A 184 5.41 -1.72 22.05
N LYS A 185 4.34 -2.44 21.72
CA LYS A 185 3.72 -3.40 22.64
C LYS A 185 4.41 -4.76 22.55
N LYS A 186 4.83 -5.33 23.69
CA LYS A 186 5.29 -6.73 23.76
C LYS A 186 4.12 -7.68 23.49
N GLN A 187 4.27 -8.60 22.53
CA GLN A 187 3.18 -9.47 22.03
C GLN A 187 3.56 -10.96 22.06
N GLY A 188 4.57 -11.36 22.79
CA GLY A 188 4.92 -12.72 23.15
C GLY A 188 4.64 -13.80 22.07
N LYS A 189 3.82 -14.79 22.43
CA LYS A 189 3.52 -15.97 21.61
C LYS A 189 2.94 -15.65 20.23
N LYS A 190 1.94 -14.76 20.15
CA LYS A 190 1.28 -14.41 18.88
C LYS A 190 2.21 -13.72 17.89
N LEU A 191 3.11 -12.88 18.37
CA LEU A 191 4.14 -12.27 17.52
C LEU A 191 5.07 -13.33 16.96
N LYS A 192 5.53 -14.26 17.81
CA LYS A 192 6.38 -15.37 17.37
C LYS A 192 5.69 -16.22 16.30
N GLU A 193 4.42 -16.60 16.49
CA GLU A 193 3.63 -17.36 15.52
C GLU A 193 3.54 -16.64 14.17
N ALA A 194 3.25 -15.35 14.15
CA ALA A 194 3.15 -14.56 12.93
C ALA A 194 4.51 -14.45 12.20
N LEU A 195 5.60 -14.27 12.93
CA LEU A 195 6.94 -14.20 12.36
C LEU A 195 7.40 -15.57 11.81
N GLU A 196 7.11 -16.66 12.52
CA GLU A 196 7.39 -18.02 12.02
C GLU A 196 6.57 -18.33 10.76
N PHE A 197 5.30 -17.94 10.72
CA PHE A 197 4.49 -18.05 9.51
C PHE A 197 5.10 -17.25 8.36
N TYR A 198 5.49 -15.97 8.59
CA TYR A 198 6.12 -15.16 7.54
C TYR A 198 7.40 -15.81 7.01
N LYS A 199 8.21 -16.40 7.90
CA LYS A 199 9.40 -17.14 7.53
C LYS A 199 9.09 -18.36 6.64
N VAL A 200 7.99 -19.07 6.91
CA VAL A 200 7.55 -20.21 6.08
C VAL A 200 7.20 -19.75 4.67
N ILE A 201 6.36 -18.71 4.52
CA ILE A 201 5.97 -18.21 3.19
C ILE A 201 7.13 -17.56 2.44
N ALA A 202 8.05 -16.89 3.14
CA ALA A 202 9.26 -16.34 2.53
C ALA A 202 10.18 -17.43 1.98
N LYS A 203 10.38 -18.53 2.72
CA LYS A 203 11.16 -19.68 2.26
C LYS A 203 10.53 -20.44 1.10
N ALA A 204 9.21 -20.38 0.97
CA ALA A 204 8.47 -21.00 -0.11
C ALA A 204 8.37 -20.11 -1.36
N SER A 205 8.92 -18.90 -1.29
CA SER A 205 8.96 -17.93 -2.39
C SER A 205 10.21 -18.11 -3.24
N PRO A 206 10.20 -17.65 -4.51
CA PRO A 206 11.40 -17.59 -5.33
C PRO A 206 12.56 -16.86 -4.63
N PRO A 207 13.82 -17.25 -4.91
CA PRO A 207 14.97 -16.55 -4.36
C PRO A 207 15.08 -15.13 -4.87
N GLY A 208 15.65 -14.22 -4.07
CA GLY A 208 15.89 -12.82 -4.42
C GLY A 208 15.03 -11.84 -3.62
N GLU A 209 15.15 -10.59 -3.99
CA GLU A 209 14.41 -9.50 -3.37
C GLU A 209 13.08 -9.28 -4.13
N LEU A 210 11.98 -9.65 -3.50
CA LEU A 210 10.64 -9.58 -4.07
C LEU A 210 9.88 -8.39 -3.51
N TYR A 211 9.43 -7.51 -4.39
CA TYR A 211 8.47 -6.47 -4.08
C TYR A 211 7.23 -6.61 -4.99
N TRP A 212 6.24 -5.75 -4.92
CA TRP A 212 4.94 -5.95 -5.54
C TRP A 212 4.97 -6.21 -7.06
N LYS A 213 5.87 -5.54 -7.82
CA LYS A 213 5.97 -5.74 -9.29
C LYS A 213 6.45 -7.15 -9.62
N GLN A 214 7.52 -7.63 -8.96
CA GLN A 214 8.02 -9.00 -9.15
C GLN A 214 7.02 -10.03 -8.65
N SER A 215 6.45 -9.83 -7.45
CA SER A 215 5.47 -10.76 -6.89
C SER A 215 4.27 -10.95 -7.81
N ARG A 216 3.78 -9.87 -8.39
CA ARG A 216 2.70 -9.92 -9.39
C ARG A 216 3.12 -10.65 -10.66
N ALA A 217 4.30 -10.35 -11.22
CA ALA A 217 4.79 -10.98 -12.43
C ALA A 217 5.03 -12.48 -12.27
N LEU A 218 5.42 -12.93 -11.08
CA LEU A 218 5.63 -14.35 -10.76
C LEU A 218 4.33 -15.12 -10.52
N TYR A 219 3.23 -14.42 -10.22
CA TYR A 219 1.93 -15.04 -10.02
C TYR A 219 1.20 -15.34 -11.35
N PHE A 220 1.31 -14.45 -12.32
CA PHE A 220 0.68 -14.57 -13.65
C PHE A 220 1.60 -15.21 -14.68
#